data_a4479964fd4997e89b5593399ac65205
#
_entry.id   a4479964fd4997e89b5593399ac65205
#
_cell.length_a   1.000
_cell.length_b   1.000
_cell.length_c   1.000
_cell.angle_alpha   90.00
_cell.angle_beta   90.00
_cell.angle_gamma   90.00
#
_symmetry.space_group_name_H-M   'P 1'
#
loop_
_entity.id
_entity.type
_entity.pdbx_description
1 polymer ?
#
loop_
_entity_poly.entity_id
_entity_poly.type
_entity_poly.pdbx_seq_one_letter_code
_entity_poly.pdbx_strand_id
1 'polypeptide(L)'
;MNRARRQVLVLFCALYASVVEAQLTVICLGSGEPVYLIGGGPAFSTSNLAPIQQKLAEHYKTCRWDMRGVGVNATSPVSTESPILMQWIADMAHTLPPQPVVLWGHSWGALQVLLFAKHYPDRVKAMVLNNPVDPALRSLEHIESKRYVHPDVESRLNIDDIGTGAERLHRFRSKIASYFFDAELGWAYSSEFSPADSNNELNIQIWQEYSRMPLSADDIVNLAPKISRVIYCRYDVLMPENSEEYSRLLAPGKQFTIEECAHFPWVEAPEEFYSVLLESIQAEPFSQ
;
A
#
# COMPACT_ATOMS: atom_id res chain seq x y z
N MET A 1 -40.87 -53.20 -36.62
CA MET A 1 -39.46 -52.87 -36.57
C MET A 1 -39.28 -51.63 -35.69
N ASN A 2 -39.07 -51.84 -34.38
CA ASN A 2 -38.91 -50.77 -33.39
C ASN A 2 -37.42 -50.46 -33.18
N ARG A 3 -36.97 -49.25 -33.58
CA ARG A 3 -35.65 -48.73 -33.24
C ARG A 3 -35.72 -47.98 -31.92
N ALA A 4 -35.20 -48.59 -30.86
CA ALA A 4 -34.99 -47.97 -29.59
C ALA A 4 -33.82 -46.94 -29.71
N ARG A 5 -34.11 -45.65 -29.49
CA ARG A 5 -33.08 -44.61 -29.31
C ARG A 5 -32.56 -44.68 -27.91
N ARG A 6 -31.30 -45.10 -27.74
CA ARG A 6 -30.55 -44.92 -26.50
C ARG A 6 -30.17 -43.44 -26.36
N GLN A 7 -30.73 -42.77 -25.39
CA GLN A 7 -30.23 -41.46 -24.93
C GLN A 7 -29.03 -41.69 -24.03
N VAL A 8 -27.85 -41.22 -24.43
CA VAL A 8 -26.65 -41.18 -23.59
C VAL A 8 -26.73 -39.88 -22.76
N LEU A 9 -26.98 -40.07 -21.46
CA LEU A 9 -26.94 -38.98 -20.48
C LEU A 9 -25.47 -38.71 -20.14
N VAL A 10 -24.89 -37.64 -20.67
CA VAL A 10 -23.53 -37.19 -20.30
C VAL A 10 -23.69 -36.35 -19.02
N LEU A 11 -23.33 -36.94 -17.88
CA LEU A 11 -23.20 -36.22 -16.62
C LEU A 11 -21.96 -35.36 -16.69
N PHE A 12 -22.11 -34.06 -16.85
CA PHE A 12 -21.05 -33.09 -16.59
C PHE A 12 -20.89 -32.95 -15.07
N CYS A 13 -19.95 -33.68 -14.48
CA CYS A 13 -19.44 -33.36 -13.17
C CYS A 13 -18.60 -32.10 -13.29
N ALA A 14 -19.19 -30.94 -12.99
CA ALA A 14 -18.42 -29.74 -12.74
C ALA A 14 -17.65 -29.95 -11.43
N LEU A 15 -16.37 -30.27 -11.55
CA LEU A 15 -15.42 -30.18 -10.45
C LEU A 15 -15.31 -28.70 -10.07
N TYR A 16 -16.09 -28.27 -9.10
CA TYR A 16 -15.79 -27.05 -8.37
C TYR A 16 -14.52 -27.33 -7.57
N ALA A 17 -13.38 -26.94 -8.12
CA ALA A 17 -12.19 -26.77 -7.32
C ALA A 17 -12.52 -25.67 -6.29
N SER A 18 -12.79 -26.07 -5.06
CA SER A 18 -12.88 -25.15 -3.93
C SER A 18 -11.50 -24.50 -3.80
N VAL A 19 -11.35 -23.29 -4.32
CA VAL A 19 -10.22 -22.44 -3.98
C VAL A 19 -10.30 -22.27 -2.46
N VAL A 20 -9.37 -22.88 -1.74
CA VAL A 20 -9.23 -22.65 -0.31
C VAL A 20 -8.79 -21.19 -0.20
N GLU A 21 -9.73 -20.30 0.05
CA GLU A 21 -9.45 -18.92 0.35
C GLU A 21 -8.64 -18.89 1.66
N ALA A 22 -7.36 -18.51 1.54
CA ALA A 22 -6.53 -18.34 2.71
C ALA A 22 -7.03 -17.13 3.49
N GLN A 23 -7.60 -17.36 4.65
CA GLN A 23 -8.00 -16.29 5.55
C GLN A 23 -6.75 -15.57 6.04
N LEU A 24 -6.59 -14.29 5.69
CA LEU A 24 -5.49 -13.47 6.12
C LEU A 24 -5.59 -13.15 7.62
N THR A 25 -4.45 -13.12 8.29
CA THR A 25 -4.36 -12.65 9.67
C THR A 25 -4.49 -11.12 9.68
N VAL A 26 -5.51 -10.62 10.37
CA VAL A 26 -5.80 -9.20 10.54
C VAL A 26 -5.57 -8.78 11.98
N ILE A 27 -4.87 -7.69 12.19
CA ILE A 27 -4.55 -7.14 13.51
C ILE A 27 -5.40 -5.89 13.73
N CYS A 28 -6.35 -5.93 14.68
CA CYS A 28 -7.20 -4.80 15.01
C CYS A 28 -6.98 -4.33 16.44
N LEU A 29 -7.04 -3.01 16.66
CA LEU A 29 -6.99 -2.34 17.96
C LEU A 29 -8.13 -1.33 18.07
N GLY A 30 -8.49 -0.94 19.30
CA GLY A 30 -9.50 0.07 19.55
C GLY A 30 -10.94 -0.41 19.28
N SER A 31 -11.87 0.54 19.22
CA SER A 31 -13.29 0.30 19.03
C SER A 31 -13.95 1.46 18.29
N GLY A 32 -15.20 1.29 17.86
CA GLY A 32 -15.94 2.32 17.12
C GLY A 32 -15.89 2.14 15.60
N GLU A 33 -15.92 3.24 14.86
CA GLU A 33 -15.92 3.22 13.38
C GLU A 33 -14.60 2.62 12.85
N PRO A 34 -14.65 1.68 11.90
CA PRO A 34 -13.45 1.01 11.42
C PRO A 34 -12.65 1.87 10.44
N VAL A 35 -11.35 1.97 10.67
CA VAL A 35 -10.34 2.52 9.76
C VAL A 35 -9.34 1.44 9.42
N TYR A 36 -9.07 1.24 8.14
CA TYR A 36 -8.17 0.21 7.66
C TYR A 36 -6.90 0.81 7.09
N LEU A 37 -5.75 0.33 7.58
CA LEU A 37 -4.42 0.80 7.19
C LEU A 37 -3.80 -0.15 6.17
N ILE A 38 -3.46 0.37 5.00
CA ILE A 38 -2.84 -0.35 3.89
C ILE A 38 -1.38 0.12 3.74
N GLY A 39 -0.46 -0.81 3.93
CA GLY A 39 0.98 -0.53 3.95
C GLY A 39 1.61 -0.35 2.60
N GLY A 40 2.80 0.24 2.61
CA GLY A 40 3.63 0.49 1.43
C GLY A 40 4.41 -0.72 0.94
N GLY A 41 5.38 -0.50 0.11
CA GLY A 41 6.26 -1.50 -0.49
C GLY A 41 6.32 -1.38 -2.01
N PRO A 42 5.55 -2.15 -2.81
CA PRO A 42 4.70 -3.30 -2.45
C PRO A 42 5.47 -4.42 -1.74
N ALA A 43 4.72 -5.31 -1.11
CA ALA A 43 5.26 -6.49 -0.42
C ALA A 43 6.21 -6.19 0.75
N PHE A 44 5.87 -5.17 1.54
CA PHE A 44 6.49 -4.87 2.83
C PHE A 44 5.48 -5.12 3.96
N SER A 45 5.98 -5.61 5.10
CA SER A 45 5.16 -5.84 6.31
C SER A 45 4.56 -4.52 6.82
N THR A 46 3.32 -4.58 7.31
CA THR A 46 2.64 -3.44 7.93
C THR A 46 3.06 -3.21 9.39
N SER A 47 4.10 -3.87 9.87
CA SER A 47 4.64 -3.67 11.22
C SER A 47 5.02 -2.21 11.48
N ASN A 48 5.54 -1.51 10.46
CA ASN A 48 5.86 -0.08 10.49
C ASN A 48 4.66 0.84 10.71
N LEU A 49 3.44 0.35 10.51
CA LEU A 49 2.19 1.10 10.75
C LEU A 49 1.66 0.93 12.18
N ALA A 50 2.32 0.12 13.03
CA ALA A 50 1.89 -0.10 14.40
C ALA A 50 1.75 1.20 15.22
N PRO A 51 2.65 2.19 15.14
CA PRO A 51 2.47 3.47 15.83
C PRO A 51 1.22 4.23 15.39
N ILE A 52 0.93 4.25 14.08
CA ILE A 52 -0.27 4.87 13.51
C ILE A 52 -1.52 4.14 14.01
N GLN A 53 -1.49 2.80 13.97
CA GLN A 53 -2.60 1.97 14.47
C GLN A 53 -2.89 2.26 15.95
N GLN A 54 -1.87 2.32 16.78
CA GLN A 54 -2.01 2.61 18.22
C GLN A 54 -2.63 4.00 18.44
N LYS A 55 -2.14 5.02 17.72
CA LYS A 55 -2.64 6.38 17.86
C LYS A 55 -4.09 6.51 17.41
N LEU A 56 -4.46 5.94 16.28
CA LEU A 56 -5.83 5.96 15.79
C LEU A 56 -6.77 5.10 16.64
N ALA A 57 -6.27 4.05 17.31
CA ALA A 57 -7.06 3.19 18.19
C ALA A 57 -7.60 3.89 19.45
N GLU A 58 -7.10 5.08 19.77
CA GLU A 58 -7.67 5.95 20.80
C GLU A 58 -9.08 6.43 20.44
N HIS A 59 -9.43 6.48 19.13
CA HIS A 59 -10.68 7.05 18.61
C HIS A 59 -11.47 6.11 17.71
N TYR A 60 -10.82 5.12 17.09
CA TYR A 60 -11.37 4.26 16.05
C TYR A 60 -11.06 2.78 16.30
N LYS A 61 -11.83 1.89 15.68
CA LYS A 61 -11.39 0.51 15.47
C LYS A 61 -10.42 0.50 14.29
N THR A 62 -9.12 0.40 14.56
CA THR A 62 -8.09 0.47 13.53
C THR A 62 -7.54 -0.92 13.22
N CYS A 63 -7.61 -1.32 11.96
CA CYS A 63 -7.18 -2.64 11.50
C CYS A 63 -6.09 -2.52 10.42
N ARG A 64 -5.11 -3.43 10.47
CA ARG A 64 -4.08 -3.61 9.44
C ARG A 64 -3.82 -5.10 9.21
N TRP A 65 -3.27 -5.45 8.08
CA TRP A 65 -2.81 -6.80 7.76
C TRP A 65 -1.70 -6.74 6.72
N ASP A 66 -0.87 -7.76 6.73
CA ASP A 66 0.10 -7.98 5.66
C ASP A 66 -0.60 -8.69 4.50
N MET A 67 -0.24 -8.34 3.28
CA MET A 67 -0.77 -9.02 2.10
C MET A 67 -0.27 -10.47 2.06
N ARG A 68 -0.97 -11.36 1.33
CA ARG A 68 -0.52 -12.75 1.16
C ARG A 68 0.92 -12.77 0.64
N GLY A 69 1.72 -13.69 1.15
CA GLY A 69 3.12 -13.81 0.82
C GLY A 69 4.05 -12.82 1.54
N VAL A 70 3.52 -12.04 2.51
CA VAL A 70 4.27 -11.01 3.24
C VAL A 70 4.07 -11.15 4.75
N GLY A 71 5.10 -10.88 5.55
CA GLY A 71 5.07 -10.75 7.00
C GLY A 71 4.32 -11.87 7.70
N VAL A 72 3.29 -11.55 8.51
CA VAL A 72 2.49 -12.56 9.22
C VAL A 72 1.67 -13.47 8.28
N ASN A 73 1.46 -13.06 7.04
CA ASN A 73 0.78 -13.83 6.00
C ASN A 73 1.75 -14.40 4.95
N ALA A 74 3.05 -14.49 5.29
CA ALA A 74 4.10 -14.98 4.37
C ALA A 74 3.84 -16.41 3.86
N THR A 75 3.17 -17.24 4.65
CA THR A 75 2.82 -18.63 4.27
C THR A 75 1.49 -18.78 3.55
N SER A 76 0.73 -17.68 3.42
CA SER A 76 -0.52 -17.68 2.66
C SER A 76 -0.23 -17.94 1.19
N PRO A 77 -0.85 -18.97 0.56
CA PRO A 77 -0.49 -19.37 -0.79
C PRO A 77 -0.77 -18.28 -1.81
N VAL A 78 0.20 -18.03 -2.69
CA VAL A 78 0.07 -17.17 -3.85
C VAL A 78 -0.23 -18.06 -5.05
N SER A 79 -1.36 -17.81 -5.73
CA SER A 79 -1.72 -18.57 -6.92
C SER A 79 -0.91 -18.10 -8.14
N THR A 80 -0.51 -19.05 -8.99
CA THR A 80 0.11 -18.76 -10.29
C THR A 80 -0.92 -18.60 -11.41
N GLU A 81 -2.20 -18.85 -11.13
CA GLU A 81 -3.28 -18.83 -12.13
C GLU A 81 -3.85 -17.43 -12.39
N SER A 82 -3.58 -16.48 -11.52
CA SER A 82 -4.05 -15.10 -11.65
C SER A 82 -2.98 -14.10 -11.17
N PRO A 83 -2.99 -12.86 -11.69
CA PRO A 83 -2.08 -11.80 -11.27
C PRO A 83 -2.13 -11.61 -9.75
N ILE A 84 -0.98 -11.46 -9.10
CA ILE A 84 -0.89 -11.27 -7.65
C ILE A 84 -1.62 -10.00 -7.21
N LEU A 85 -1.51 -8.94 -7.99
CA LEU A 85 -2.21 -7.69 -7.73
C LEU A 85 -3.72 -7.90 -7.61
N MET A 86 -4.29 -8.70 -8.51
CA MET A 86 -5.73 -9.02 -8.46
C MET A 86 -6.09 -9.92 -7.28
N GLN A 87 -5.19 -10.83 -6.88
CA GLN A 87 -5.37 -11.62 -5.66
C GLN A 87 -5.41 -10.71 -4.43
N TRP A 88 -4.51 -9.73 -4.34
CA TRP A 88 -4.49 -8.77 -3.23
C TRP A 88 -5.73 -7.89 -3.19
N ILE A 89 -6.25 -7.47 -4.35
CA ILE A 89 -7.53 -6.72 -4.41
C ILE A 89 -8.70 -7.60 -3.96
N ALA A 90 -8.73 -8.87 -4.36
CA ALA A 90 -9.73 -9.83 -3.89
C ALA A 90 -9.61 -10.09 -2.38
N ASP A 91 -8.39 -10.22 -1.85
CA ASP A 91 -8.15 -10.36 -0.41
C ASP A 91 -8.68 -9.17 0.38
N MET A 92 -8.49 -7.95 -0.12
CA MET A 92 -9.10 -6.76 0.49
C MET A 92 -10.63 -6.88 0.50
N ALA A 93 -11.23 -7.34 -0.61
CA ALA A 93 -12.68 -7.50 -0.70
C ALA A 93 -13.22 -8.56 0.29
N HIS A 94 -12.45 -9.59 0.60
CA HIS A 94 -12.83 -10.61 1.60
C HIS A 94 -12.55 -10.16 3.04
N THR A 95 -11.48 -9.42 3.26
CA THR A 95 -11.04 -8.96 4.58
C THR A 95 -11.90 -7.80 5.11
N LEU A 96 -12.25 -6.87 4.24
CA LEU A 96 -13.07 -5.72 4.58
C LEU A 96 -14.55 -6.11 4.75
N PRO A 97 -15.31 -5.46 5.66
CA PRO A 97 -16.73 -5.69 5.79
C PRO A 97 -17.48 -5.24 4.52
N PRO A 98 -18.70 -5.74 4.27
CA PRO A 98 -19.47 -5.36 3.07
C PRO A 98 -19.92 -3.89 3.07
N GLN A 99 -19.98 -3.23 4.21
CA GLN A 99 -20.32 -1.81 4.34
C GLN A 99 -19.15 -0.93 3.90
N PRO A 100 -19.42 0.31 3.40
CA PRO A 100 -18.39 1.27 3.06
C PRO A 100 -17.49 1.61 4.27
N VAL A 101 -16.17 1.61 4.06
CA VAL A 101 -15.17 1.86 5.10
C VAL A 101 -14.24 3.01 4.75
N VAL A 102 -13.57 3.55 5.77
CA VAL A 102 -12.47 4.48 5.61
C VAL A 102 -11.18 3.70 5.40
N LEU A 103 -10.46 4.01 4.32
CA LEU A 103 -9.17 3.43 3.97
C LEU A 103 -8.08 4.49 4.08
N TRP A 104 -7.02 4.18 4.80
CA TRP A 104 -5.80 4.94 4.79
C TRP A 104 -4.71 4.13 4.08
N GLY A 105 -4.03 4.72 3.13
CA GLY A 105 -2.97 4.06 2.38
C GLY A 105 -1.69 4.88 2.39
N HIS A 106 -0.55 4.20 2.59
CA HIS A 106 0.77 4.81 2.54
C HIS A 106 1.57 4.29 1.35
N SER A 107 2.21 5.20 0.62
CA SER A 107 3.11 4.81 -0.47
C SER A 107 2.39 3.93 -1.52
N TRP A 108 2.90 2.74 -1.81
CA TRP A 108 2.19 1.72 -2.60
C TRP A 108 0.78 1.43 -2.05
N GLY A 109 0.61 1.41 -0.72
CA GLY A 109 -0.70 1.18 -0.11
C GLY A 109 -1.75 2.22 -0.51
N ALA A 110 -1.34 3.46 -0.76
CA ALA A 110 -2.23 4.48 -1.30
C ALA A 110 -2.69 4.14 -2.73
N LEU A 111 -1.77 3.64 -3.57
CA LEU A 111 -2.10 3.15 -4.90
C LEU A 111 -3.01 1.91 -4.85
N GLN A 112 -2.77 1.01 -3.92
CA GLN A 112 -3.60 -0.18 -3.71
C GLN A 112 -5.01 0.18 -3.23
N VAL A 113 -5.17 1.21 -2.38
CA VAL A 113 -6.46 1.77 -1.98
C VAL A 113 -7.22 2.32 -3.19
N LEU A 114 -6.55 3.05 -4.08
CA LEU A 114 -7.15 3.54 -5.33
C LEU A 114 -7.59 2.40 -6.24
N LEU A 115 -6.75 1.37 -6.41
CA LEU A 115 -7.10 0.17 -7.19
C LEU A 115 -8.30 -0.55 -6.58
N PHE A 116 -8.34 -0.71 -5.27
CA PHE A 116 -9.49 -1.30 -4.59
C PHE A 116 -10.76 -0.48 -4.84
N ALA A 117 -10.68 0.83 -4.68
CA ALA A 117 -11.82 1.73 -4.90
C ALA A 117 -12.31 1.73 -6.36
N LYS A 118 -11.43 1.52 -7.33
CA LYS A 118 -11.81 1.33 -8.74
C LYS A 118 -12.65 0.08 -8.95
N HIS A 119 -12.29 -1.03 -8.31
CA HIS A 119 -13.00 -2.32 -8.45
C HIS A 119 -14.23 -2.44 -7.56
N TYR A 120 -14.21 -1.79 -6.39
CA TYR A 120 -15.26 -1.88 -5.36
C TYR A 120 -15.65 -0.48 -4.85
N PRO A 121 -16.14 0.42 -5.71
CA PRO A 121 -16.42 1.81 -5.33
C PRO A 121 -17.43 1.93 -4.18
N ASP A 122 -18.43 1.06 -4.13
CA ASP A 122 -19.48 1.09 -3.09
C ASP A 122 -18.99 0.58 -1.72
N ARG A 123 -17.78 0.02 -1.67
CA ARG A 123 -17.14 -0.47 -0.44
C ARG A 123 -16.21 0.57 0.21
N VAL A 124 -16.06 1.74 -0.41
CA VAL A 124 -15.19 2.82 0.07
C VAL A 124 -16.02 4.03 0.45
N LYS A 125 -16.01 4.38 1.74
CA LYS A 125 -16.60 5.60 2.29
C LYS A 125 -15.70 6.80 2.01
N ALA A 126 -14.43 6.70 2.39
CA ALA A 126 -13.44 7.74 2.22
C ALA A 126 -12.02 7.15 2.11
N MET A 127 -11.11 7.90 1.50
CA MET A 127 -9.70 7.55 1.36
C MET A 127 -8.82 8.68 1.86
N VAL A 128 -7.83 8.34 2.71
CA VAL A 128 -6.72 9.23 3.06
C VAL A 128 -5.46 8.63 2.45
N LEU A 129 -4.79 9.37 1.58
CA LEU A 129 -3.60 8.92 0.86
C LEU A 129 -2.38 9.63 1.45
N ASN A 130 -1.41 8.86 1.93
CA ASN A 130 -0.18 9.38 2.52
C ASN A 130 1.03 9.06 1.65
N ASN A 131 1.76 10.08 1.22
CA ASN A 131 2.92 9.95 0.34
C ASN A 131 2.67 8.93 -0.79
N PRO A 132 1.58 9.11 -1.57
CA PRO A 132 1.16 8.13 -2.56
C PRO A 132 2.19 7.99 -3.68
N VAL A 133 2.39 6.77 -4.15
CA VAL A 133 3.07 6.54 -5.43
C VAL A 133 2.26 7.18 -6.54
N ASP A 134 2.94 7.87 -7.46
CA ASP A 134 2.32 8.40 -8.67
C ASP A 134 1.68 7.24 -9.49
N PRO A 135 0.35 7.24 -9.66
CA PRO A 135 -0.32 6.19 -10.41
C PRO A 135 0.15 6.04 -11.87
N ALA A 136 0.73 7.09 -12.47
CA ALA A 136 1.34 7.03 -13.80
C ALA A 136 2.79 6.52 -13.79
N LEU A 137 3.34 6.15 -12.61
CA LEU A 137 4.69 5.62 -12.40
C LEU A 137 5.84 6.58 -12.76
N ARG A 138 5.57 7.85 -13.06
CA ARG A 138 6.62 8.84 -13.38
C ARG A 138 7.58 9.06 -12.21
N SER A 139 7.09 8.91 -10.98
CA SER A 139 7.92 9.00 -9.77
C SER A 139 8.97 7.91 -9.66
N LEU A 140 8.76 6.73 -10.27
CA LEU A 140 9.74 5.64 -10.21
C LEU A 140 11.04 5.97 -10.95
N GLU A 141 10.96 6.75 -12.02
CA GLU A 141 12.14 7.19 -12.77
C GLU A 141 13.05 8.12 -11.93
N HIS A 142 12.47 8.78 -10.93
CA HIS A 142 13.19 9.71 -10.04
C HIS A 142 13.64 9.10 -8.72
N ILE A 143 13.15 7.91 -8.35
CA ILE A 143 13.54 7.27 -7.10
C ILE A 143 15.06 7.05 -7.05
N GLU A 144 15.65 6.55 -8.12
CA GLU A 144 17.09 6.29 -8.17
C GLU A 144 17.88 7.59 -8.06
N SER A 145 17.51 8.63 -8.82
CA SER A 145 18.23 9.92 -8.79
C SER A 145 18.10 10.63 -7.45
N LYS A 146 16.97 10.53 -6.76
CA LYS A 146 16.77 11.17 -5.44
C LYS A 146 17.39 10.39 -4.27
N ARG A 147 17.56 9.07 -4.39
CA ARG A 147 18.31 8.27 -3.40
C ARG A 147 19.78 8.66 -3.29
N TYR A 148 20.33 9.29 -4.32
CA TYR A 148 21.74 9.71 -4.37
C TYR A 148 22.00 11.10 -3.76
N VAL A 149 20.98 11.78 -3.21
CA VAL A 149 21.13 13.15 -2.68
C VAL A 149 21.86 13.20 -1.33
N HIS A 150 21.91 12.10 -0.57
CA HIS A 150 22.64 12.04 0.69
C HIS A 150 23.99 11.29 0.53
N PRO A 151 25.14 11.98 0.54
CA PRO A 151 26.47 11.36 0.37
C PRO A 151 26.77 10.26 1.39
N ASP A 152 26.26 10.40 2.63
CA ASP A 152 26.45 9.42 3.71
C ASP A 152 25.64 8.14 3.48
N VAL A 153 24.53 8.23 2.77
CA VAL A 153 23.71 7.06 2.39
C VAL A 153 24.28 6.43 1.10
N GLU A 154 24.77 7.22 0.17
CA GLU A 154 25.36 6.77 -1.09
C GLU A 154 26.53 5.80 -0.87
N SER A 155 27.44 6.12 0.05
CA SER A 155 28.56 5.23 0.40
C SER A 155 28.12 3.91 1.00
N ARG A 156 26.90 3.84 1.55
CA ARG A 156 26.32 2.65 2.19
C ARG A 156 25.45 1.82 1.21
N LEU A 157 25.02 2.41 0.09
CA LEU A 157 24.20 1.73 -0.94
C LEU A 157 25.03 0.97 -1.98
N ASN A 158 26.29 1.31 -2.16
CA ASN A 158 27.19 0.77 -3.20
C ASN A 158 27.84 -0.58 -2.83
N ILE A 159 27.20 -1.39 -2.03
CA ILE A 159 27.68 -2.75 -1.71
C ILE A 159 27.03 -3.75 -2.68
N ASP A 160 27.87 -4.51 -3.42
CA ASP A 160 27.40 -5.51 -4.38
C ASP A 160 26.48 -6.58 -3.78
N ASP A 161 25.59 -7.12 -4.61
CA ASP A 161 24.49 -8.00 -4.18
C ASP A 161 24.91 -9.39 -3.69
N ILE A 162 26.22 -9.71 -3.71
CA ILE A 162 26.82 -11.00 -3.39
C ILE A 162 27.42 -10.99 -1.98
N GLY A 163 26.73 -10.39 -1.01
CA GLY A 163 27.30 -10.23 0.33
C GLY A 163 26.87 -11.28 1.35
N THR A 164 27.58 -11.28 2.48
CA THR A 164 27.20 -12.02 3.70
C THR A 164 25.83 -11.57 4.23
N GLY A 165 25.26 -12.31 5.19
CA GLY A 165 24.01 -11.90 5.85
C GLY A 165 24.07 -10.50 6.48
N ALA A 166 25.26 -10.10 7.00
CA ALA A 166 25.47 -8.77 7.58
C ALA A 166 25.44 -7.68 6.51
N GLU A 167 26.02 -7.90 5.34
CA GLU A 167 26.02 -6.94 4.23
C GLU A 167 24.62 -6.77 3.63
N ARG A 168 23.85 -7.87 3.49
CA ARG A 168 22.43 -7.79 3.07
C ARG A 168 21.58 -6.99 4.06
N LEU A 169 21.78 -7.19 5.35
CA LEU A 169 21.10 -6.42 6.38
C LEU A 169 21.50 -4.94 6.30
N HIS A 170 22.78 -4.64 6.12
CA HIS A 170 23.27 -3.28 5.98
C HIS A 170 22.64 -2.56 4.77
N ARG A 171 22.61 -3.19 3.60
CA ARG A 171 21.93 -2.65 2.40
C ARG A 171 20.44 -2.42 2.63
N PHE A 172 19.78 -3.38 3.24
CA PHE A 172 18.35 -3.26 3.56
C PHE A 172 18.09 -2.05 4.47
N ARG A 173 18.89 -1.87 5.52
CA ARG A 173 18.79 -0.72 6.43
C ARG A 173 19.13 0.59 5.73
N SER A 174 20.17 0.63 4.91
CA SER A 174 20.52 1.79 4.11
C SER A 174 19.40 2.20 3.14
N LYS A 175 18.74 1.22 2.53
CA LYS A 175 17.58 1.47 1.67
C LYS A 175 16.44 2.12 2.46
N ILE A 176 16.12 1.66 3.66
CA ILE A 176 15.09 2.28 4.51
C ILE A 176 15.51 3.70 4.89
N ALA A 177 16.75 3.89 5.38
CA ALA A 177 17.26 5.19 5.77
C ALA A 177 17.22 6.21 4.62
N SER A 178 17.38 5.78 3.37
CA SER A 178 17.34 6.66 2.19
C SER A 178 15.96 7.28 1.90
N TYR A 179 14.92 6.84 2.60
CA TYR A 179 13.57 7.39 2.52
C TYR A 179 13.29 8.45 3.59
N PHE A 180 14.29 8.85 4.38
CA PHE A 180 14.16 9.85 5.43
C PHE A 180 14.78 11.19 5.00
N PHE A 181 14.20 12.27 5.50
CA PHE A 181 14.78 13.61 5.42
C PHE A 181 16.02 13.70 6.33
N ASP A 182 15.90 13.19 7.56
CA ASP A 182 17.01 13.00 8.49
C ASP A 182 17.59 11.57 8.33
N ALA A 183 18.77 11.47 7.71
CA ALA A 183 19.42 10.18 7.45
C ALA A 183 19.82 9.42 8.73
N GLU A 184 20.20 10.11 9.81
CA GLU A 184 20.56 9.49 11.09
C GLU A 184 19.33 8.93 11.80
N LEU A 185 18.22 9.68 11.80
CA LEU A 185 16.92 9.18 12.28
C LEU A 185 16.47 7.97 11.46
N GLY A 186 16.59 8.05 10.15
CA GLY A 186 16.25 6.95 9.24
C GLY A 186 17.11 5.71 9.48
N TRP A 187 18.40 5.89 9.74
CA TRP A 187 19.30 4.79 10.08
C TRP A 187 18.92 4.14 11.43
N ALA A 188 18.63 4.93 12.44
CA ALA A 188 18.15 4.44 13.73
C ALA A 188 16.84 3.65 13.56
N TYR A 189 15.85 4.24 12.88
CA TYR A 189 14.56 3.61 12.62
C TYR A 189 14.66 2.31 11.82
N SER A 190 15.58 2.23 10.87
CA SER A 190 15.80 1.03 10.06
C SER A 190 16.18 -0.22 10.88
N SER A 191 16.61 -0.03 12.13
CA SER A 191 16.94 -1.14 13.03
C SER A 191 15.72 -1.92 13.52
N GLU A 192 14.52 -1.38 13.38
CA GLU A 192 13.26 -2.03 13.74
C GLU A 192 12.84 -3.10 12.71
N PHE A 193 13.52 -3.15 11.56
CA PHE A 193 13.17 -4.04 10.46
C PHE A 193 14.26 -5.02 10.10
N SER A 194 13.84 -6.07 9.43
CA SER A 194 14.71 -7.11 8.89
C SER A 194 14.36 -7.41 7.42
N PRO A 195 15.22 -8.08 6.67
CA PRO A 195 14.87 -8.54 5.32
C PRO A 195 13.62 -9.43 5.23
N ALA A 196 13.21 -10.06 6.35
CA ALA A 196 11.99 -10.87 6.43
C ALA A 196 10.70 -10.02 6.40
N ASP A 197 10.81 -8.70 6.65
CA ASP A 197 9.68 -7.77 6.51
C ASP A 197 9.35 -7.44 5.06
N SER A 198 10.14 -7.90 4.11
CA SER A 198 9.93 -7.63 2.70
C SER A 198 10.02 -8.92 1.87
N ASN A 199 9.17 -9.01 0.83
CA ASN A 199 9.27 -10.05 -0.19
C ASN A 199 9.64 -9.40 -1.52
N ASN A 200 10.95 -9.43 -1.83
CA ASN A 200 11.48 -8.76 -3.02
C ASN A 200 10.97 -9.35 -4.34
N GLU A 201 10.71 -10.66 -4.37
CA GLU A 201 10.18 -11.33 -5.57
C GLU A 201 8.76 -10.85 -5.87
N LEU A 202 7.88 -10.82 -4.87
CA LEU A 202 6.54 -10.27 -4.98
C LEU A 202 6.57 -8.77 -5.31
N ASN A 203 7.49 -8.01 -4.72
CA ASN A 203 7.65 -6.60 -5.02
C ASN A 203 7.88 -6.37 -6.52
N ILE A 204 8.86 -7.06 -7.10
CA ILE A 204 9.19 -6.95 -8.53
C ILE A 204 7.99 -7.37 -9.39
N GLN A 205 7.36 -8.48 -9.06
CA GLN A 205 6.23 -9.01 -9.83
C GLN A 205 5.05 -8.04 -9.83
N ILE A 206 4.69 -7.46 -8.69
CA ILE A 206 3.57 -6.53 -8.58
C ILE A 206 3.82 -5.25 -9.36
N TRP A 207 5.06 -4.70 -9.34
CA TRP A 207 5.40 -3.56 -10.17
C TRP A 207 5.27 -3.89 -11.66
N GLN A 208 5.71 -5.07 -12.09
CA GLN A 208 5.56 -5.54 -13.47
C GLN A 208 4.09 -5.72 -13.87
N GLU A 209 3.25 -6.22 -12.97
CA GLU A 209 1.82 -6.37 -13.22
C GLU A 209 1.13 -5.02 -13.33
N TYR A 210 1.41 -4.11 -12.39
CA TYR A 210 0.83 -2.77 -12.39
C TYR A 210 1.24 -1.94 -13.60
N SER A 211 2.51 -2.01 -14.01
CA SER A 211 3.02 -1.26 -15.17
C SER A 211 2.33 -1.61 -16.49
N ARG A 212 1.71 -2.79 -16.58
CA ARG A 212 0.95 -3.21 -17.77
C ARG A 212 -0.45 -2.59 -17.85
N MET A 213 -1.03 -2.24 -16.72
CA MET A 213 -2.37 -1.64 -16.62
C MET A 213 -2.44 -0.61 -15.49
N PRO A 214 -1.72 0.50 -15.61
CA PRO A 214 -1.77 1.54 -14.57
C PRO A 214 -3.15 2.21 -14.52
N LEU A 215 -3.43 2.88 -13.43
CA LEU A 215 -4.61 3.73 -13.33
C LEU A 215 -4.53 4.86 -14.35
N SER A 216 -5.60 5.05 -15.11
CA SER A 216 -5.72 6.15 -16.08
C SER A 216 -6.06 7.48 -15.38
N ALA A 217 -5.90 8.60 -16.08
CA ALA A 217 -6.34 9.89 -15.59
C ALA A 217 -7.85 9.91 -15.29
N ASP A 218 -8.65 9.26 -16.13
CA ASP A 218 -10.11 9.15 -15.93
C ASP A 218 -10.44 8.34 -14.67
N ASP A 219 -9.71 7.25 -14.39
CA ASP A 219 -9.86 6.51 -13.14
C ASP A 219 -9.64 7.42 -11.94
N ILE A 220 -8.59 8.24 -11.97
CA ILE A 220 -8.24 9.15 -10.88
C ILE A 220 -9.33 10.22 -10.69
N VAL A 221 -9.80 10.83 -11.76
CA VAL A 221 -10.87 11.83 -11.70
C VAL A 221 -12.13 11.24 -11.09
N ASN A 222 -12.49 10.01 -11.46
CA ASN A 222 -13.66 9.31 -10.93
C ASN A 222 -13.52 8.93 -9.44
N LEU A 223 -12.30 8.71 -8.97
CA LEU A 223 -12.01 8.36 -7.57
C LEU A 223 -11.83 9.59 -6.66
N ALA A 224 -11.51 10.76 -7.24
CA ALA A 224 -11.22 11.98 -6.50
C ALA A 224 -12.32 12.42 -5.50
N PRO A 225 -13.63 12.24 -5.77
CA PRO A 225 -14.67 12.58 -4.80
C PRO A 225 -14.55 11.81 -3.47
N LYS A 226 -14.05 10.58 -3.49
CA LYS A 226 -13.88 9.74 -2.31
C LYS A 226 -12.58 10.00 -1.54
N ILE A 227 -11.67 10.80 -2.07
CA ILE A 227 -10.43 11.17 -1.37
C ILE A 227 -10.75 12.32 -0.41
N SER A 228 -10.57 12.07 0.90
CA SER A 228 -10.72 13.09 1.93
C SER A 228 -9.49 13.99 2.00
N ARG A 229 -8.31 13.41 1.90
CA ARG A 229 -7.04 14.13 1.99
C ARG A 229 -5.92 13.38 1.25
N VAL A 230 -4.99 14.14 0.68
CA VAL A 230 -3.67 13.63 0.29
C VAL A 230 -2.63 14.35 1.15
N ILE A 231 -1.88 13.58 1.91
CA ILE A 231 -0.82 14.08 2.80
C ILE A 231 0.51 13.81 2.09
N TYR A 232 1.30 14.85 1.90
CA TYR A 232 2.64 14.78 1.32
C TYR A 232 3.68 15.24 2.32
N CYS A 233 4.88 14.70 2.18
CA CYS A 233 6.08 15.25 2.78
C CYS A 233 6.93 15.93 1.70
N ARG A 234 7.43 17.12 2.00
CA ARG A 234 8.19 17.97 1.05
C ARG A 234 9.38 17.24 0.42
N TYR A 235 10.08 16.43 1.21
CA TYR A 235 11.32 15.76 0.80
C TYR A 235 11.14 14.28 0.50
N ASP A 236 9.89 13.83 0.27
CA ASP A 236 9.65 12.44 -0.11
C ASP A 236 10.34 12.13 -1.46
N VAL A 237 11.11 11.06 -1.47
CA VAL A 237 11.81 10.58 -2.67
C VAL A 237 10.85 10.15 -3.80
N LEU A 238 9.60 9.87 -3.46
CA LEU A 238 8.55 9.52 -4.43
C LEU A 238 7.88 10.75 -5.03
N MET A 239 8.10 11.94 -4.47
CA MET A 239 7.55 13.18 -5.03
C MET A 239 8.43 13.70 -6.17
N PRO A 240 8.06 13.53 -7.44
CA PRO A 240 8.68 14.27 -8.52
C PRO A 240 8.28 15.74 -8.43
N GLU A 241 9.13 16.64 -8.88
CA GLU A 241 8.86 18.09 -8.92
C GLU A 241 7.57 18.43 -9.68
N ASN A 242 7.14 17.55 -10.60
CA ASN A 242 5.89 17.66 -11.37
C ASN A 242 4.69 16.97 -10.69
N SER A 243 4.83 16.38 -9.50
CA SER A 243 3.73 15.70 -8.82
C SER A 243 2.68 16.65 -8.32
N GLU A 244 2.97 17.94 -8.19
CA GLU A 244 1.94 18.92 -7.89
C GLU A 244 0.82 18.93 -8.92
N GLU A 245 1.09 18.65 -10.21
CA GLU A 245 0.06 18.53 -11.23
C GLU A 245 -0.78 17.26 -11.01
N TYR A 246 -0.14 16.14 -10.69
CA TYR A 246 -0.82 14.87 -10.47
C TYR A 246 -1.56 14.85 -9.13
N SER A 247 -0.97 15.43 -8.10
CA SER A 247 -1.62 15.63 -6.82
C SER A 247 -2.86 16.52 -6.92
N ARG A 248 -2.85 17.53 -7.80
CA ARG A 248 -4.04 18.34 -8.09
C ARG A 248 -5.15 17.52 -8.75
N LEU A 249 -4.82 16.53 -9.57
CA LEU A 249 -5.81 15.62 -10.16
C LEU A 249 -6.37 14.65 -9.11
N LEU A 250 -5.52 14.13 -8.20
CA LEU A 250 -5.93 13.20 -7.16
C LEU A 250 -6.97 13.79 -6.20
N ALA A 251 -6.80 15.04 -5.79
CA ALA A 251 -7.74 15.68 -4.88
C ALA A 251 -7.60 17.21 -4.92
N PRO A 252 -8.22 17.89 -5.89
CA PRO A 252 -8.16 19.34 -5.97
C PRO A 252 -8.57 20.00 -4.64
N GLY A 253 -7.64 20.77 -4.05
CA GLY A 253 -7.87 21.50 -2.80
C GLY A 253 -7.88 20.66 -1.51
N LYS A 254 -7.57 19.36 -1.58
CA LYS A 254 -7.53 18.45 -0.43
C LYS A 254 -6.12 17.98 -0.10
N GLN A 255 -5.11 18.74 -0.47
CA GLN A 255 -3.72 18.40 -0.22
C GLN A 255 -3.22 19.07 1.04
N PHE A 256 -2.33 18.38 1.73
CA PHE A 256 -1.58 18.90 2.86
C PHE A 256 -0.12 18.50 2.70
N THR A 257 0.79 19.44 2.86
CA THR A 257 2.24 19.19 2.77
C THR A 257 2.88 19.47 4.11
N ILE A 258 3.57 18.47 4.66
CA ILE A 258 4.42 18.58 5.84
C ILE A 258 5.82 18.95 5.35
N GLU A 259 6.41 20.00 5.90
CA GLU A 259 7.62 20.60 5.33
C GLU A 259 8.90 19.82 5.66
N GLU A 260 9.13 19.45 6.91
CA GLU A 260 10.38 18.81 7.35
C GLU A 260 10.23 17.30 7.49
N CYS A 261 9.76 16.63 6.46
CA CYS A 261 9.68 15.18 6.40
C CYS A 261 9.85 14.62 4.99
N ALA A 262 10.14 13.32 4.94
CA ALA A 262 10.19 12.53 3.71
C ALA A 262 9.13 11.42 3.75
N HIS A 263 9.51 10.14 3.69
CA HIS A 263 8.54 9.06 3.43
C HIS A 263 7.78 8.59 4.68
N PHE A 264 8.28 8.87 5.88
CA PHE A 264 7.75 8.34 7.15
C PHE A 264 7.32 9.47 8.10
N PRO A 265 6.27 10.26 7.78
CA PRO A 265 5.90 11.45 8.57
C PRO A 265 5.54 11.15 10.03
N TRP A 266 5.05 9.96 10.34
CA TRP A 266 4.76 9.56 11.73
C TRP A 266 6.01 9.37 12.59
N VAL A 267 7.19 9.37 11.97
CA VAL A 267 8.50 9.31 12.65
C VAL A 267 9.18 10.68 12.63
N GLU A 268 9.12 11.37 11.49
CA GLU A 268 9.87 12.62 11.23
C GLU A 268 9.14 13.87 11.73
N ALA A 269 7.80 13.90 11.60
CA ALA A 269 6.95 15.03 11.99
C ALA A 269 5.65 14.55 12.68
N PRO A 270 5.74 13.78 13.79
CA PRO A 270 4.59 13.06 14.36
C PRO A 270 3.45 13.98 14.79
N GLU A 271 3.74 15.12 15.40
CA GLU A 271 2.70 16.01 15.90
C GLU A 271 1.83 16.56 14.76
N GLU A 272 2.46 17.10 13.73
CA GLU A 272 1.77 17.65 12.56
C GLU A 272 1.06 16.54 11.77
N PHE A 273 1.73 15.39 11.57
CA PHE A 273 1.16 14.25 10.88
C PHE A 273 -0.12 13.73 11.56
N TYR A 274 -0.09 13.48 12.86
CA TYR A 274 -1.26 12.95 13.56
C TYR A 274 -2.41 13.95 13.64
N SER A 275 -2.11 15.24 13.74
CA SER A 275 -3.13 16.29 13.68
C SER A 275 -3.89 16.25 12.36
N VAL A 276 -3.17 16.33 11.24
CA VAL A 276 -3.79 16.30 9.91
C VAL A 276 -4.45 14.95 9.58
N LEU A 277 -3.89 13.86 10.06
CA LEU A 277 -4.47 12.52 9.86
C LEU A 277 -5.84 12.39 10.54
N LEU A 278 -5.97 12.79 11.80
CA LEU A 278 -7.22 12.74 12.54
C LEU A 278 -8.29 13.64 11.91
N GLU A 279 -7.93 14.87 11.53
CA GLU A 279 -8.83 15.76 10.78
C GLU A 279 -9.29 15.13 9.46
N SER A 280 -8.38 14.45 8.75
CA SER A 280 -8.66 13.85 7.44
C SER A 280 -9.63 12.66 7.51
N ILE A 281 -9.58 11.89 8.59
CA ILE A 281 -10.48 10.75 8.82
C ILE A 281 -11.86 11.25 9.25
N GLN A 282 -11.94 12.35 10.01
CA GLN A 282 -13.20 12.97 10.44
C GLN A 282 -13.90 13.74 9.34
N ALA A 283 -13.15 14.21 8.33
CA ALA A 283 -13.71 14.96 7.22
C ALA A 283 -14.65 14.05 6.42
N GLU A 284 -15.96 14.34 6.47
CA GLU A 284 -16.93 13.71 5.56
C GLU A 284 -16.51 14.03 4.10
N PRO A 285 -16.50 13.02 3.20
CA PRO A 285 -16.34 13.31 1.78
C PRO A 285 -17.48 14.26 1.39
N PHE A 286 -17.15 15.36 0.74
CA PHE A 286 -18.16 16.36 0.32
C PHE A 286 -19.27 15.66 -0.44
N SER A 287 -20.49 15.65 0.11
CA SER A 287 -21.71 15.37 -0.64
C SER A 287 -21.87 16.49 -1.67
N GLN A 288 -21.68 16.16 -2.93
CA GLN A 288 -22.04 17.04 -4.05
C GLN A 288 -23.54 17.09 -4.21
#